data_f2d667df26f51c287a798e10419dd2ef
#
_entry.id   f2d667df26f51c287a798e10419dd2ef
#
_cell.length_a   1.000
_cell.length_b   1.000
_cell.length_c   1.000
_cell.angle_alpha   90.00
_cell.angle_beta   90.00
_cell.angle_gamma   90.00
#
_symmetry.space_group_name_H-M   'P 1'
#
loop_
_entity.id
_entity.type
_entity.pdbx_description
1 polymer ?
#
loop_
_entity_poly.entity_id
_entity_poly.type
_entity_poly.pdbx_seq_one_letter_code
_entity_poly.pdbx_strand_id
1 'polypeptide(L)'
;MRSSAASDVYKRQGIYYESNETTVPLVSNTQMNNMKIVGEKLACMATSQVYIFTDTKTFDQINNLSIKDISTYQTDKYWIAEGSKGLRSIQRKGANQFEAINEAIILDGPYSNSSYDIVSKNDKIYIIPGGKSLTGDNSFNKAGSVMIYDYEKWSVLEPSVVQNKLNTWPKDYTSIVVTKNDTEKEIIYVSSFGYGLFQFIDREPSAVYNKTNSPLENAHGNEGFYCRVDGLAFDKEGNLWMTNSEVSKAIKILDKEGKWHSLSVESLNGKYTINDILVTSNNDKWINISRPTSQACLTVVTNSNSLDEATSYEFKNFIDTDNNDFSPNNYTCMAEDKNGYIWIGTNKGAIYLTNPKLATTENNQSMRCTRVKLINEEGIPYYFLDNTIITTIKVDNGNRKWIGTDGSGVYVLSEDNQEIVHQFNTSNSPLLSDKIYSIEINENTGEVFIGSDKGLVSYKGEATKGKDDYSDVYAYPNPVRPEYRDKVTITGLMDNSIVKITDLNGNLVYQTKSLGGQAIWNCRNTKGVRVASGVYLVLSATEDSKESVVTKIAVIK
;
A
#
# COMPACT_ATOMS: atom_id res chain seq x y z
N MET A 1 -8.15 41.89 -14.93
CA MET A 1 -7.10 41.07 -15.56
C MET A 1 -7.70 39.77 -16.05
N ARG A 2 -7.48 39.40 -17.29
CA ARG A 2 -7.87 38.08 -17.81
C ARG A 2 -6.63 37.24 -18.06
N SER A 3 -6.64 35.97 -17.67
CA SER A 3 -5.70 34.99 -18.21
C SER A 3 -6.28 34.50 -19.53
N SER A 4 -5.56 34.60 -20.62
CA SER A 4 -6.01 34.02 -21.88
C SER A 4 -5.73 32.51 -21.84
N ALA A 5 -6.73 31.70 -21.52
CA ALA A 5 -6.78 30.33 -21.91
C ALA A 5 -7.28 30.25 -23.35
N ALA A 6 -6.43 30.51 -24.32
CA ALA A 6 -6.75 30.36 -25.70
C ALA A 6 -5.93 29.22 -26.29
N SER A 7 -6.65 28.20 -26.70
CA SER A 7 -6.32 27.14 -27.65
C SER A 7 -4.89 26.55 -27.64
N ASP A 8 -4.84 25.27 -27.73
CA ASP A 8 -3.71 24.30 -27.73
C ASP A 8 -2.55 24.56 -28.73
N VAL A 9 -2.50 25.68 -29.42
CA VAL A 9 -1.49 25.92 -30.47
C VAL A 9 -0.34 26.84 -30.03
N TYR A 10 -0.49 27.59 -28.94
CA TYR A 10 0.57 28.51 -28.46
C TYR A 10 0.78 28.39 -26.93
N LYS A 11 1.67 27.54 -26.51
CA LYS A 11 2.13 27.41 -25.10
C LYS A 11 2.97 28.60 -24.60
N ARG A 12 2.70 29.80 -25.01
CA ARG A 12 3.33 31.01 -24.48
C ARG A 12 2.26 31.88 -23.82
N GLN A 13 2.01 31.57 -22.57
CA GLN A 13 1.09 32.31 -21.72
C GLN A 13 1.83 33.48 -21.06
N GLY A 14 1.09 34.49 -20.63
CA GLY A 14 1.62 35.67 -19.94
C GLY A 14 0.51 36.35 -19.15
N ILE A 15 0.86 37.45 -18.48
CA ILE A 15 -0.09 38.29 -17.77
C ILE A 15 -0.25 39.56 -18.60
N TYR A 16 -1.47 39.94 -18.88
CA TYR A 16 -1.81 41.07 -19.71
C TYR A 16 -2.75 42.02 -18.97
N TYR A 17 -2.54 43.29 -19.16
CA TYR A 17 -3.46 44.33 -18.74
C TYR A 17 -4.30 44.79 -19.95
N GLU A 18 -5.61 44.81 -19.79
CA GLU A 18 -6.54 45.26 -20.82
C GLU A 18 -7.20 46.55 -20.40
N SER A 19 -7.09 47.58 -21.22
CA SER A 19 -7.72 48.89 -21.03
C SER A 19 -8.10 49.50 -22.38
N ASN A 20 -9.34 49.93 -22.55
CA ASN A 20 -9.82 50.65 -23.72
C ASN A 20 -9.40 50.01 -25.05
N GLU A 21 -9.72 48.71 -25.23
CA GLU A 21 -9.44 47.90 -26.42
C GLU A 21 -7.95 47.61 -26.70
N THR A 22 -7.04 47.98 -25.82
CA THR A 22 -5.61 47.65 -25.95
C THR A 22 -5.18 46.67 -24.87
N THR A 23 -4.49 45.60 -25.31
CA THR A 23 -3.90 44.59 -24.42
C THR A 23 -2.39 44.87 -24.29
N VAL A 24 -1.94 45.17 -23.09
CA VAL A 24 -0.52 45.42 -22.81
C VAL A 24 0.07 44.23 -22.05
N PRO A 25 1.12 43.56 -22.55
CA PRO A 25 1.76 42.49 -21.83
C PRO A 25 2.53 43.03 -20.62
N LEU A 26 2.21 42.55 -19.42
CA LEU A 26 2.95 42.85 -18.19
C LEU A 26 4.06 41.82 -17.96
N VAL A 27 3.75 40.53 -18.21
CA VAL A 27 4.69 39.43 -18.19
C VAL A 27 4.45 38.60 -19.44
N SER A 28 5.43 38.48 -20.31
CA SER A 28 5.34 37.74 -21.57
C SER A 28 6.23 36.47 -21.53
N ASN A 29 5.87 35.48 -22.35
CA ASN A 29 6.64 34.23 -22.52
C ASN A 29 6.84 33.39 -21.24
N THR A 30 5.99 33.59 -20.23
CA THR A 30 6.05 32.82 -18.98
C THR A 30 4.74 32.08 -18.77
N GLN A 31 4.82 30.77 -18.66
CA GLN A 31 3.66 29.95 -18.36
C GLN A 31 3.24 30.14 -16.91
N MET A 32 2.01 30.57 -16.69
CA MET A 32 1.42 30.67 -15.37
C MET A 32 0.73 29.37 -14.99
N ASN A 33 1.11 28.82 -13.86
CA ASN A 33 0.56 27.55 -13.34
C ASN A 33 -0.69 27.78 -12.50
N ASN A 34 -0.73 28.91 -11.77
CA ASN A 34 -1.85 29.25 -10.89
C ASN A 34 -1.93 30.77 -10.67
N MET A 35 -3.14 31.24 -10.33
CA MET A 35 -3.41 32.62 -9.90
C MET A 35 -4.38 32.59 -8.72
N LYS A 36 -4.10 33.41 -7.70
CA LYS A 36 -5.01 33.54 -6.55
C LYS A 36 -4.88 34.90 -5.87
N ILE A 37 -5.91 35.26 -5.14
CA ILE A 37 -5.87 36.44 -4.28
C ILE A 37 -5.15 36.06 -2.98
N VAL A 38 -4.19 36.88 -2.61
CA VAL A 38 -3.35 36.75 -1.43
C VAL A 38 -3.44 38.03 -0.61
N GLY A 39 -4.35 38.06 0.36
CA GLY A 39 -4.82 39.29 0.99
C GLY A 39 -5.59 40.15 -0.02
N GLU A 40 -5.17 41.40 -0.20
CA GLU A 40 -5.75 42.31 -1.18
C GLU A 40 -4.99 42.34 -2.53
N LYS A 41 -3.98 41.47 -2.67
CA LYS A 41 -3.10 41.45 -3.84
C LYS A 41 -3.36 40.20 -4.69
N LEU A 42 -3.16 40.30 -5.99
CA LEU A 42 -3.15 39.17 -6.90
C LEU A 42 -1.75 38.57 -6.95
N ALA A 43 -1.64 37.29 -6.72
CA ALA A 43 -0.42 36.49 -6.93
C ALA A 43 -0.57 35.60 -8.16
N CYS A 44 0.38 35.66 -9.08
CA CYS A 44 0.47 34.82 -10.26
C CYS A 44 1.72 33.96 -10.16
N MET A 45 1.55 32.64 -10.16
CA MET A 45 2.62 31.66 -9.93
C MET A 45 3.03 30.98 -11.24
N ALA A 46 4.31 31.07 -11.56
CA ALA A 46 4.98 30.30 -12.60
C ALA A 46 5.84 29.18 -11.97
N THR A 47 6.53 28.39 -12.76
CA THR A 47 7.31 27.23 -12.27
C THR A 47 8.41 27.61 -11.26
N SER A 48 9.07 28.77 -11.47
CA SER A 48 10.18 29.21 -10.61
C SER A 48 10.06 30.67 -10.15
N GLN A 49 8.91 31.27 -10.35
CA GLN A 49 8.69 32.71 -10.10
C GLN A 49 7.28 32.95 -9.58
N VAL A 50 7.13 33.95 -8.71
CA VAL A 50 5.82 34.50 -8.33
C VAL A 50 5.81 36.02 -8.59
N TYR A 51 4.73 36.48 -9.17
CA TYR A 51 4.44 37.88 -9.40
C TYR A 51 3.33 38.30 -8.44
N ILE A 52 3.61 39.22 -7.52
CA ILE A 52 2.62 39.75 -6.57
C ILE A 52 2.27 41.19 -7.01
N PHE A 53 1.06 41.37 -7.50
CA PHE A 53 0.60 42.66 -8.00
C PHE A 53 0.31 43.60 -6.85
N THR A 54 0.98 44.73 -6.85
CA THR A 54 0.79 45.85 -5.90
C THR A 54 -0.28 46.82 -6.36
N ASP A 55 -0.48 46.88 -7.67
CA ASP A 55 -1.60 47.54 -8.34
C ASP A 55 -1.88 46.86 -9.70
N THR A 56 -2.70 47.48 -10.55
CA THR A 56 -3.10 46.90 -11.86
C THR A 56 -1.97 46.76 -12.87
N LYS A 57 -0.83 47.43 -12.67
CA LYS A 57 0.28 47.45 -13.64
C LYS A 57 1.64 47.13 -13.02
N THR A 58 1.78 47.28 -11.72
CA THR A 58 3.04 47.07 -11.03
C THR A 58 2.98 45.81 -10.17
N PHE A 59 4.08 45.09 -10.14
CA PHE A 59 4.21 43.86 -9.37
C PHE A 59 5.62 43.73 -8.80
N ASP A 60 5.69 42.97 -7.69
CA ASP A 60 6.96 42.46 -7.20
C ASP A 60 7.17 41.03 -7.71
N GLN A 61 8.40 40.67 -8.00
CA GLN A 61 8.79 39.36 -8.49
C GLN A 61 9.68 38.64 -7.48
N ILE A 62 9.30 37.40 -7.17
CA ILE A 62 10.10 36.47 -6.36
C ILE A 62 10.66 35.41 -7.30
N ASN A 63 11.98 35.26 -7.35
CA ASN A 63 12.70 34.35 -8.24
C ASN A 63 13.29 33.16 -7.49
N ASN A 64 13.69 32.12 -8.23
CA ASN A 64 14.47 30.96 -7.77
C ASN A 64 13.80 30.11 -6.71
N LEU A 65 12.47 30.04 -6.71
CA LEU A 65 11.70 29.25 -5.78
C LEU A 65 10.91 28.17 -6.52
N SER A 66 10.89 26.97 -5.97
CA SER A 66 10.05 25.87 -6.46
C SER A 66 8.63 25.98 -5.89
N ILE A 67 7.97 27.11 -6.16
CA ILE A 67 6.73 27.51 -5.50
C ILE A 67 5.56 26.63 -5.93
N LYS A 68 4.88 26.04 -4.95
CA LYS A 68 3.64 25.28 -5.11
C LYS A 68 2.42 26.09 -4.69
N ASP A 69 2.57 26.89 -3.66
CA ASP A 69 1.52 27.79 -3.18
C ASP A 69 2.08 28.98 -2.39
N ILE A 70 1.28 30.02 -2.27
CA ILE A 70 1.59 31.23 -1.50
C ILE A 70 0.35 31.70 -0.74
N SER A 71 0.53 32.18 0.48
CA SER A 71 -0.52 32.78 1.31
C SER A 71 0.05 33.96 2.08
N THR A 72 -0.81 34.89 2.53
CA THR A 72 -0.41 35.98 3.43
C THR A 72 -0.98 35.73 4.83
N TYR A 73 -0.27 36.18 5.85
CA TYR A 73 -0.75 36.16 7.23
C TYR A 73 -0.64 37.54 7.90
N GLN A 74 0.09 38.44 7.30
CA GLN A 74 0.19 39.87 7.66
C GLN A 74 0.55 40.68 6.42
N THR A 75 0.36 42.00 6.47
CA THR A 75 0.76 42.90 5.41
C THR A 75 2.25 42.70 5.05
N ASP A 76 2.51 42.47 3.77
CA ASP A 76 3.86 42.24 3.22
C ASP A 76 4.62 41.02 3.82
N LYS A 77 3.92 40.10 4.50
CA LYS A 77 4.48 38.84 4.96
C LYS A 77 3.72 37.66 4.36
N TYR A 78 4.45 36.74 3.79
CA TYR A 78 3.90 35.64 3.02
C TYR A 78 4.45 34.30 3.49
N TRP A 79 3.61 33.30 3.51
CA TRP A 79 4.00 31.90 3.57
C TRP A 79 4.14 31.38 2.14
N ILE A 80 5.25 30.69 1.85
CA ILE A 80 5.54 30.06 0.58
C ILE A 80 5.74 28.56 0.80
N ALA A 81 4.94 27.76 0.10
CA ALA A 81 5.12 26.32 0.03
C ALA A 81 6.05 25.99 -1.14
N GLU A 82 7.22 25.41 -0.85
CA GLU A 82 8.27 25.10 -1.83
C GLU A 82 8.36 23.58 -2.13
N GLY A 83 7.27 22.85 -1.96
CA GLY A 83 7.24 21.39 -2.15
C GLY A 83 8.15 20.68 -1.16
N SER A 84 9.08 19.85 -1.64
CA SER A 84 10.02 19.13 -0.79
C SER A 84 10.96 20.00 0.04
N LYS A 85 11.10 21.29 -0.29
CA LYS A 85 11.87 22.25 0.51
C LYS A 85 11.10 22.80 1.71
N GLY A 86 9.83 22.44 1.85
CA GLY A 86 9.01 22.77 3.01
C GLY A 86 8.29 24.12 2.89
N LEU A 87 7.94 24.68 4.04
CA LEU A 87 7.19 25.93 4.19
C LEU A 87 8.12 27.01 4.75
N ARG A 88 8.19 28.16 4.05
CA ARG A 88 9.01 29.29 4.46
C ARG A 88 8.16 30.55 4.56
N SER A 89 8.43 31.39 5.56
CA SER A 89 7.87 32.72 5.61
C SER A 89 8.89 33.76 5.11
N ILE A 90 8.40 34.69 4.32
CA ILE A 90 9.18 35.81 3.77
C ILE A 90 8.49 37.12 4.05
N GLN A 91 9.28 38.18 4.13
CA GLN A 91 8.82 39.57 4.25
C GLN A 91 9.31 40.41 3.09
N ARG A 92 8.41 41.19 2.53
CA ARG A 92 8.74 42.24 1.57
C ARG A 92 9.48 43.39 2.27
N LYS A 93 10.64 43.80 1.77
CA LYS A 93 11.44 44.93 2.27
C LYS A 93 11.44 46.13 1.31
N GLY A 94 11.07 45.90 0.07
CA GLY A 94 11.03 46.90 -0.98
C GLY A 94 10.61 46.28 -2.32
N ALA A 95 10.64 47.07 -3.38
CA ALA A 95 10.33 46.56 -4.72
C ALA A 95 11.28 45.43 -5.11
N ASN A 96 10.71 44.24 -5.40
CA ASN A 96 11.44 43.01 -5.72
C ASN A 96 12.44 42.55 -4.65
N GLN A 97 12.32 43.05 -3.41
CA GLN A 97 13.19 42.67 -2.30
C GLN A 97 12.40 41.91 -1.24
N PHE A 98 12.77 40.64 -1.06
CA PHE A 98 12.18 39.74 -0.08
C PHE A 98 13.27 39.11 0.77
N GLU A 99 13.01 39.01 2.07
CA GLU A 99 13.88 38.39 3.04
C GLU A 99 13.16 37.24 3.74
N ALA A 100 13.85 36.13 3.92
CA ALA A 100 13.31 35.01 4.71
C ALA A 100 13.23 35.41 6.20
N ILE A 101 12.09 35.17 6.83
CA ILE A 101 11.88 35.42 8.27
C ILE A 101 12.36 34.23 9.08
N ASN A 102 12.21 33.04 8.55
CA ASN A 102 12.60 31.79 9.21
C ASN A 102 13.28 30.83 8.24
N GLU A 103 13.98 29.86 8.76
CA GLU A 103 14.40 28.69 7.99
C GLU A 103 13.16 27.92 7.50
N ALA A 104 13.33 27.16 6.44
CA ALA A 104 12.23 26.38 5.90
C ALA A 104 11.77 25.33 6.92
N ILE A 105 10.48 25.33 7.21
CA ILE A 105 9.84 24.32 8.05
C ILE A 105 9.55 23.12 7.15
N ILE A 106 10.29 22.04 7.36
CA ILE A 106 10.02 20.76 6.70
C ILE A 106 9.12 19.98 7.62
N LEU A 107 7.92 19.67 7.14
CA LEU A 107 6.99 18.82 7.88
C LEU A 107 7.54 17.38 7.92
N ASP A 108 7.41 16.74 9.05
CA ASP A 108 7.66 15.31 9.15
C ASP A 108 6.60 14.56 8.33
N GLY A 109 7.05 13.80 7.34
CA GLY A 109 6.16 13.13 6.39
C GLY A 109 6.91 12.28 5.39
N PRO A 110 6.18 11.54 4.52
CA PRO A 110 6.79 10.68 3.52
C PRO A 110 7.59 11.49 2.49
N TYR A 111 8.74 10.98 2.13
CA TYR A 111 9.64 11.57 1.12
C TYR A 111 9.00 11.67 -0.28
N SER A 112 8.08 10.76 -0.59
CA SER A 112 7.35 10.70 -1.87
C SER A 112 5.86 10.50 -1.65
N ASN A 113 5.04 11.13 -2.50
CA ASN A 113 3.59 10.91 -2.53
C ASN A 113 3.18 9.65 -3.30
N SER A 114 4.09 8.74 -3.60
CA SER A 114 3.78 7.46 -4.21
C SER A 114 4.10 6.35 -3.24
N SER A 115 3.19 5.42 -3.06
CA SER A 115 3.35 4.27 -2.17
C SER A 115 3.01 3.01 -2.95
N TYR A 116 4.05 2.46 -3.61
CA TYR A 116 3.91 1.36 -4.57
C TYR A 116 3.87 0.00 -3.89
N ASP A 117 4.80 -0.26 -2.97
CA ASP A 117 4.79 -1.45 -2.13
C ASP A 117 5.09 -1.06 -0.67
N ILE A 118 4.45 -1.77 0.26
CA ILE A 118 4.46 -1.48 1.69
C ILE A 118 4.66 -2.79 2.46
N VAL A 119 5.55 -2.75 3.43
CA VAL A 119 5.79 -3.87 4.36
C VAL A 119 5.76 -3.36 5.80
N SER A 120 5.02 -4.06 6.65
CA SER A 120 5.03 -3.89 8.11
C SER A 120 5.95 -4.91 8.76
N LYS A 121 6.98 -4.47 9.44
CA LYS A 121 7.93 -5.36 10.14
C LYS A 121 8.57 -4.65 11.33
N ASN A 122 8.74 -5.36 12.45
CA ASN A 122 9.43 -4.84 13.65
C ASN A 122 8.87 -3.49 14.12
N ASP A 123 7.54 -3.37 14.17
CA ASP A 123 6.81 -2.14 14.55
C ASP A 123 7.22 -0.91 13.71
N LYS A 124 7.51 -1.11 12.44
CA LYS A 124 7.80 -0.07 11.45
C LYS A 124 7.09 -0.39 10.14
N ILE A 125 6.86 0.66 9.38
CA ILE A 125 6.31 0.58 8.03
C ILE A 125 7.41 1.01 7.04
N TYR A 126 7.68 0.16 6.06
CA TYR A 126 8.64 0.41 5.00
C TYR A 126 7.89 0.56 3.69
N ILE A 127 8.20 1.62 2.94
CA ILE A 127 7.46 1.98 1.73
C ILE A 127 8.43 2.32 0.62
N ILE A 128 8.17 1.78 -0.57
CA ILE A 128 8.89 2.15 -1.79
C ILE A 128 7.96 2.93 -2.75
N PRO A 129 8.47 3.98 -3.42
CA PRO A 129 7.61 4.89 -4.21
C PRO A 129 7.30 4.39 -5.62
N GLY A 130 8.01 3.36 -6.07
CA GLY A 130 7.93 2.91 -7.31
C GLY A 130 8.19 2.31 -8.18
N GLY A 131 7.91 1.84 -9.28
CA GLY A 131 8.10 0.61 -9.89
C GLY A 131 7.67 0.63 -11.35
N LYS A 132 6.68 -0.10 -11.68
CA LYS A 132 6.24 -0.40 -13.05
C LYS A 132 4.72 -0.42 -13.17
N SER A 133 4.20 -0.38 -14.40
CA SER A 133 2.80 -0.67 -14.68
C SER A 133 2.45 -2.11 -14.27
N LEU A 134 1.16 -2.41 -14.09
CA LEU A 134 0.69 -3.75 -13.72
C LEU A 134 1.18 -4.85 -14.66
N THR A 135 1.25 -4.57 -15.95
CA THR A 135 1.73 -5.50 -16.97
C THR A 135 3.25 -5.45 -17.16
N GLY A 136 3.95 -4.52 -16.49
CA GLY A 136 5.40 -4.37 -16.58
C GLY A 136 5.91 -3.95 -17.96
N ASP A 137 5.06 -3.34 -18.80
CA ASP A 137 5.46 -2.78 -20.09
C ASP A 137 6.00 -1.36 -19.98
N ASN A 138 5.73 -0.67 -18.87
CA ASN A 138 6.25 0.67 -18.58
C ASN A 138 6.89 0.75 -17.19
N SER A 139 8.12 1.20 -17.15
CA SER A 139 8.81 1.66 -15.95
C SER A 139 8.31 3.06 -15.58
N PHE A 140 8.19 3.36 -14.29
CA PHE A 140 7.76 4.69 -13.83
C PHE A 140 8.90 5.70 -13.82
N ASN A 141 10.16 5.27 -14.02
CA ASN A 141 11.37 6.08 -13.96
C ASN A 141 11.51 6.86 -12.62
N LYS A 142 11.00 6.30 -11.56
CA LYS A 142 11.10 6.91 -10.22
C LYS A 142 12.43 6.58 -9.57
N ALA A 143 13.01 7.59 -8.91
CA ALA A 143 14.18 7.39 -8.07
C ALA A 143 13.85 6.43 -6.93
N GLY A 144 14.71 5.44 -6.73
CA GLY A 144 14.53 4.41 -5.70
C GLY A 144 14.89 4.94 -4.32
N SER A 145 13.90 5.08 -3.46
CA SER A 145 14.06 5.41 -2.05
C SER A 145 13.31 4.41 -1.18
N VAL A 146 13.70 4.27 0.08
CA VAL A 146 12.92 3.53 1.07
C VAL A 146 12.48 4.50 2.15
N MET A 147 11.20 4.75 2.26
CA MET A 147 10.60 5.56 3.32
C MET A 147 10.28 4.64 4.49
N ILE A 148 10.60 5.08 5.70
CA ILE A 148 10.42 4.29 6.92
C ILE A 148 9.67 5.15 7.93
N TYR A 149 8.54 4.64 8.42
CA TYR A 149 7.73 5.23 9.46
C TYR A 149 7.76 4.34 10.71
N ASP A 150 8.17 4.87 11.84
CA ASP A 150 8.28 4.15 13.12
C ASP A 150 7.16 4.54 14.11
N TYR A 151 6.05 5.07 13.63
CA TYR A 151 4.91 5.61 14.37
C TYR A 151 5.17 6.91 15.14
N GLU A 152 6.41 7.37 15.18
CA GLU A 152 6.77 8.67 15.76
C GLU A 152 7.21 9.64 14.68
N LYS A 153 8.08 9.18 13.78
CA LYS A 153 8.69 10.01 12.73
C LYS A 153 8.97 9.25 11.45
N TRP A 154 9.17 10.01 10.40
CA TRP A 154 9.63 9.52 9.12
C TRP A 154 11.15 9.56 9.01
N SER A 155 11.70 8.57 8.33
CA SER A 155 13.08 8.56 7.85
C SER A 155 13.13 8.02 6.43
N VAL A 156 14.23 8.27 5.72
CA VAL A 156 14.36 7.86 4.31
C VAL A 156 15.76 7.38 4.01
N LEU A 157 15.85 6.30 3.23
CA LEU A 157 17.09 5.87 2.57
C LEU A 157 17.09 6.53 1.19
N GLU A 158 17.82 7.61 1.06
CA GLU A 158 17.78 8.46 -0.13
C GLU A 158 18.57 7.86 -1.29
N PRO A 159 18.13 8.10 -2.55
CA PRO A 159 18.85 7.65 -3.75
C PRO A 159 20.28 8.17 -3.83
N SER A 160 20.52 9.40 -3.35
CA SER A 160 21.82 10.05 -3.31
C SER A 160 22.83 9.29 -2.44
N VAL A 161 22.40 8.75 -1.30
CA VAL A 161 23.23 7.94 -0.40
C VAL A 161 23.63 6.61 -1.07
N VAL A 162 22.67 5.97 -1.74
CA VAL A 162 22.93 4.74 -2.52
C VAL A 162 23.92 5.02 -3.64
N GLN A 163 23.72 6.09 -4.42
CA GLN A 163 24.64 6.49 -5.49
C GLN A 163 26.06 6.75 -4.98
N ASN A 164 26.20 7.48 -3.88
CA ASN A 164 27.51 7.84 -3.32
C ASN A 164 28.25 6.61 -2.77
N LYS A 165 27.53 5.64 -2.19
CA LYS A 165 28.15 4.49 -1.54
C LYS A 165 28.36 3.30 -2.47
N LEU A 166 27.42 3.05 -3.41
CA LEU A 166 27.42 1.88 -4.28
C LEU A 166 27.68 2.23 -5.77
N ASN A 167 27.90 3.50 -6.09
CA ASN A 167 28.08 4.00 -7.47
C ASN A 167 26.96 3.56 -8.43
N THR A 168 25.75 3.45 -7.92
CA THR A 168 24.55 3.04 -8.67
C THR A 168 23.38 3.93 -8.29
N TRP A 169 22.78 4.64 -9.27
CA TRP A 169 21.56 5.39 -9.05
C TRP A 169 20.37 4.45 -9.02
N PRO A 170 19.71 4.28 -7.87
CA PRO A 170 18.59 3.35 -7.77
C PRO A 170 17.36 3.90 -8.47
N LYS A 171 16.65 3.02 -9.18
CA LYS A 171 15.37 3.35 -9.85
C LYS A 171 14.39 2.20 -9.76
N ASP A 172 13.11 2.56 -9.86
CA ASP A 172 11.98 1.66 -10.06
C ASP A 172 12.02 0.43 -9.14
N TYR A 173 12.02 0.71 -7.85
CA TYR A 173 11.87 -0.32 -6.84
C TYR A 173 10.49 -0.97 -6.94
N THR A 174 10.44 -2.32 -6.93
CA THR A 174 9.21 -3.08 -7.23
C THR A 174 8.71 -3.94 -6.09
N SER A 175 9.59 -4.43 -5.22
CA SER A 175 9.21 -5.18 -4.04
C SER A 175 10.21 -4.94 -2.91
N ILE A 176 9.76 -5.04 -1.67
CA ILE A 176 10.57 -4.84 -0.48
C ILE A 176 10.29 -5.94 0.54
N VAL A 177 11.33 -6.47 1.14
CA VAL A 177 11.23 -7.38 2.29
C VAL A 177 12.24 -7.02 3.36
N VAL A 178 11.88 -7.25 4.61
CA VAL A 178 12.69 -6.88 5.78
C VAL A 178 12.86 -8.09 6.70
N THR A 179 14.08 -8.30 7.16
CA THR A 179 14.43 -9.35 8.13
C THR A 179 15.49 -8.84 9.11
N LYS A 180 15.95 -9.70 9.98
CA LYS A 180 17.14 -9.49 10.82
C LYS A 180 18.13 -10.63 10.60
N ASN A 181 19.42 -10.32 10.73
CA ASN A 181 20.45 -11.35 10.74
C ASN A 181 20.66 -11.90 12.19
N ASP A 182 21.58 -12.85 12.32
CA ASP A 182 21.91 -13.49 13.60
C ASP A 182 22.45 -12.50 14.66
N THR A 183 22.89 -11.32 14.27
CA THR A 183 23.33 -10.24 15.16
C THR A 183 22.26 -9.18 15.40
N GLU A 184 20.98 -9.51 15.16
CA GLU A 184 19.80 -8.64 15.31
C GLU A 184 19.82 -7.37 14.44
N LYS A 185 20.74 -7.24 13.50
CA LYS A 185 20.78 -6.11 12.56
C LYS A 185 19.65 -6.21 11.55
N GLU A 186 19.00 -5.06 11.33
CA GLU A 186 17.96 -4.93 10.32
C GLU A 186 18.56 -5.12 8.91
N ILE A 187 17.98 -6.01 8.13
CA ILE A 187 18.34 -6.19 6.71
C ILE A 187 17.11 -5.89 5.86
N ILE A 188 17.28 -4.98 4.90
CA ILE A 188 16.25 -4.62 3.93
C ILE A 188 16.74 -5.06 2.55
N TYR A 189 15.96 -5.86 1.84
CA TYR A 189 16.16 -6.16 0.44
C TYR A 189 15.09 -5.47 -0.39
N VAL A 190 15.52 -4.85 -1.49
CA VAL A 190 14.63 -4.15 -2.41
C VAL A 190 14.96 -4.54 -3.84
N SER A 191 14.00 -5.08 -4.56
CA SER A 191 14.14 -5.40 -5.98
C SER A 191 13.92 -4.17 -6.85
N SER A 192 14.51 -4.18 -8.04
CA SER A 192 14.38 -3.12 -9.03
C SER A 192 14.07 -3.66 -10.42
N PHE A 193 13.17 -2.98 -11.11
CA PHE A 193 12.81 -3.30 -12.50
C PHE A 193 13.85 -2.81 -13.51
N GLY A 194 15.11 -3.20 -13.31
CA GLY A 194 16.19 -2.86 -14.23
C GLY A 194 17.59 -2.83 -13.60
N TYR A 195 17.69 -2.75 -12.29
CA TYR A 195 18.99 -2.60 -11.60
C TYR A 195 19.35 -3.76 -10.67
N GLY A 196 18.52 -4.81 -10.60
CA GLY A 196 18.78 -5.99 -9.79
C GLY A 196 18.23 -5.86 -8.36
N LEU A 197 18.99 -6.35 -7.38
CA LEU A 197 18.60 -6.41 -5.97
C LEU A 197 19.50 -5.52 -5.12
N PHE A 198 18.90 -4.62 -4.35
CA PHE A 198 19.58 -3.75 -3.39
C PHE A 198 19.48 -4.34 -1.98
N GLN A 199 20.56 -4.25 -1.22
CA GLN A 199 20.63 -4.64 0.19
C GLN A 199 21.05 -3.46 1.04
N PHE A 200 20.34 -3.29 2.17
CA PHE A 200 20.69 -2.34 3.21
C PHE A 200 20.85 -3.11 4.54
N ILE A 201 21.85 -2.74 5.33
CA ILE A 201 22.09 -3.31 6.67
C ILE A 201 22.11 -2.16 7.66
N ASP A 202 21.26 -2.22 8.70
CA ASP A 202 21.06 -1.13 9.67
C ASP A 202 20.81 0.23 8.97
N ARG A 203 19.99 0.21 7.91
CA ARG A 203 19.62 1.37 7.07
C ARG A 203 20.76 1.99 6.27
N GLU A 204 21.90 1.29 6.15
CA GLU A 204 23.02 1.71 5.32
C GLU A 204 23.09 0.88 4.04
N PRO A 205 23.24 1.49 2.85
CA PRO A 205 23.44 0.74 1.61
C PRO A 205 24.64 -0.19 1.75
N SER A 206 24.45 -1.48 1.52
CA SER A 206 25.47 -2.52 1.69
C SER A 206 25.92 -3.13 0.37
N ALA A 207 24.97 -3.48 -0.51
CA ALA A 207 25.26 -4.11 -1.79
C ALA A 207 24.18 -3.79 -2.84
N VAL A 208 24.57 -3.87 -4.10
CA VAL A 208 23.68 -4.07 -5.23
C VAL A 208 24.10 -5.34 -5.96
N TYR A 209 23.18 -6.30 -6.05
CA TYR A 209 23.41 -7.57 -6.75
C TYR A 209 22.84 -7.48 -8.16
N ASN A 210 23.64 -7.88 -9.15
CA ASN A 210 23.29 -7.93 -10.57
C ASN A 210 24.17 -8.98 -11.27
N LYS A 211 24.16 -9.02 -12.59
CA LYS A 211 24.93 -10.00 -13.38
C LYS A 211 26.43 -10.01 -13.12
N THR A 212 26.99 -8.96 -12.50
CA THR A 212 28.45 -8.86 -12.30
C THR A 212 28.93 -9.52 -11.03
N ASN A 213 28.10 -9.71 -10.05
CA ASN A 213 28.46 -10.19 -8.71
C ASN A 213 27.47 -11.21 -8.12
N SER A 214 26.53 -11.68 -8.91
CA SER A 214 25.53 -12.66 -8.51
C SER A 214 25.06 -13.48 -9.72
N PRO A 215 24.28 -14.56 -9.53
CA PRO A 215 23.64 -15.30 -10.62
C PRO A 215 22.51 -14.57 -11.32
N LEU A 216 22.16 -13.35 -10.91
CA LEU A 216 21.15 -12.54 -11.59
C LEU A 216 21.58 -12.27 -13.04
N GLU A 217 20.61 -12.33 -13.93
CA GLU A 217 20.84 -12.19 -15.37
C GLU A 217 20.14 -10.94 -15.91
N ASN A 218 20.67 -10.36 -16.98
CA ASN A 218 19.98 -9.28 -17.69
C ASN A 218 18.88 -9.84 -18.59
N ALA A 219 17.82 -9.08 -18.77
CA ALA A 219 16.75 -9.38 -19.70
C ALA A 219 17.28 -9.61 -21.14
N HIS A 220 16.68 -10.58 -21.85
CA HIS A 220 17.11 -10.96 -23.20
C HIS A 220 17.17 -9.77 -24.17
N GLY A 221 18.25 -9.74 -24.98
CA GLY A 221 18.49 -8.70 -25.98
C GLY A 221 19.01 -7.39 -25.42
N ASN A 222 19.23 -7.27 -24.11
CA ASN A 222 19.77 -6.08 -23.49
C ASN A 222 21.18 -6.38 -22.94
N GLU A 223 22.21 -6.07 -23.70
CA GLU A 223 23.62 -6.27 -23.27
C GLU A 223 24.04 -5.26 -22.19
N GLY A 224 23.25 -4.18 -21.99
CA GLY A 224 23.45 -3.19 -20.94
C GLY A 224 23.08 -3.71 -19.54
N PHE A 225 23.05 -2.80 -18.58
CA PHE A 225 22.59 -3.10 -17.23
C PHE A 225 21.06 -3.04 -17.17
N TYR A 226 20.39 -4.14 -17.51
CA TYR A 226 18.95 -4.22 -17.38
C TYR A 226 18.54 -5.55 -16.74
N CYS A 227 18.76 -5.61 -15.43
CA CYS A 227 18.48 -6.77 -14.59
C CYS A 227 17.09 -6.61 -13.93
N ARG A 228 16.08 -7.28 -14.47
CA ARG A 228 14.70 -7.23 -13.97
C ARG A 228 14.50 -8.20 -12.82
N VAL A 229 14.56 -7.69 -11.60
CA VAL A 229 14.19 -8.43 -10.38
C VAL A 229 12.88 -7.86 -9.84
N ASP A 230 11.95 -8.74 -9.45
CA ASP A 230 10.63 -8.33 -8.99
C ASP A 230 10.26 -8.99 -7.66
N GLY A 231 9.31 -9.92 -7.64
CA GLY A 231 8.78 -10.50 -6.41
C GLY A 231 9.86 -11.01 -5.46
N LEU A 232 9.78 -10.59 -4.21
CA LEU A 232 10.65 -11.01 -3.12
C LEU A 232 9.83 -11.69 -2.03
N ALA A 233 10.28 -12.85 -1.56
CA ALA A 233 9.66 -13.51 -0.42
C ALA A 233 10.68 -14.36 0.34
N PHE A 234 10.60 -14.37 1.68
CA PHE A 234 11.31 -15.35 2.49
C PHE A 234 10.52 -16.64 2.60
N ASP A 235 11.20 -17.77 2.41
CA ASP A 235 10.61 -19.06 2.77
C ASP A 235 10.69 -19.31 4.28
N LYS A 236 10.15 -20.44 4.73
CA LYS A 236 10.12 -20.80 6.16
C LYS A 236 11.49 -21.10 6.75
N GLU A 237 12.45 -21.44 5.92
CA GLU A 237 13.84 -21.69 6.29
C GLU A 237 14.67 -20.40 6.35
N GLY A 238 14.11 -19.26 5.88
CA GLY A 238 14.75 -17.95 5.86
C GLY A 238 15.53 -17.66 4.59
N ASN A 239 15.36 -18.45 3.53
CA ASN A 239 15.96 -18.18 2.23
C ASN A 239 15.15 -17.12 1.48
N LEU A 240 15.84 -16.16 0.85
CA LEU A 240 15.22 -15.11 0.04
C LEU A 240 15.03 -15.61 -1.41
N TRP A 241 13.78 -15.81 -1.77
CA TRP A 241 13.35 -16.14 -3.13
C TRP A 241 13.07 -14.86 -3.91
N MET A 242 13.44 -14.87 -5.19
CA MET A 242 13.18 -13.72 -6.09
C MET A 242 12.93 -14.17 -7.52
N THR A 243 12.14 -13.36 -8.24
CA THR A 243 11.91 -13.54 -9.68
C THR A 243 12.89 -12.69 -10.47
N ASN A 244 13.42 -13.25 -11.56
CA ASN A 244 14.27 -12.55 -12.53
C ASN A 244 13.67 -12.77 -13.93
N SER A 245 13.09 -11.73 -14.50
CA SER A 245 12.32 -11.81 -15.75
C SER A 245 13.21 -11.82 -17.00
N GLU A 246 12.71 -12.46 -18.07
CA GLU A 246 13.35 -12.57 -19.40
C GLU A 246 14.70 -13.30 -19.40
N VAL A 247 14.88 -14.26 -18.51
CA VAL A 247 16.14 -15.01 -18.34
C VAL A 247 15.90 -16.51 -18.40
N SER A 248 16.99 -17.28 -18.52
CA SER A 248 16.93 -18.75 -18.68
C SER A 248 16.59 -19.48 -17.37
N LYS A 249 16.97 -18.93 -16.23
CA LYS A 249 16.66 -19.44 -14.90
C LYS A 249 15.94 -18.37 -14.13
N ALA A 250 14.62 -18.36 -14.22
CA ALA A 250 13.78 -17.26 -13.76
C ALA A 250 13.70 -17.10 -12.23
N ILE A 251 14.02 -18.13 -11.45
CA ILE A 251 14.02 -18.07 -9.99
C ILE A 251 15.45 -18.05 -9.48
N LYS A 252 15.73 -17.08 -8.63
CA LYS A 252 16.98 -16.95 -7.89
C LYS A 252 16.69 -17.03 -6.40
N ILE A 253 17.61 -17.63 -5.66
CA ILE A 253 17.48 -17.80 -4.22
C ILE A 253 18.80 -17.38 -3.59
N LEU A 254 18.72 -16.53 -2.59
CA LEU A 254 19.82 -16.24 -1.68
C LEU A 254 19.51 -16.95 -0.36
N ASP A 255 20.27 -18.00 -0.05
CA ASP A 255 20.03 -18.74 1.19
C ASP A 255 20.46 -17.94 2.44
N LYS A 256 20.06 -18.39 3.60
CA LYS A 256 20.37 -17.71 4.86
C LYS A 256 21.87 -17.67 5.18
N GLU A 257 22.67 -18.56 4.60
CA GLU A 257 24.13 -18.56 4.70
C GLU A 257 24.79 -17.59 3.70
N GLY A 258 24.03 -16.95 2.81
CA GLY A 258 24.50 -16.00 1.79
C GLY A 258 24.95 -16.65 0.49
N LYS A 259 24.66 -17.92 0.27
CA LYS A 259 24.96 -18.63 -0.98
C LYS A 259 23.81 -18.46 -1.98
N TRP A 260 24.14 -18.30 -3.24
CA TRP A 260 23.18 -18.16 -4.33
C TRP A 260 22.84 -19.48 -4.99
N HIS A 261 21.54 -19.64 -5.32
CA HIS A 261 20.99 -20.75 -6.10
C HIS A 261 20.17 -20.22 -7.28
N SER A 262 19.96 -21.04 -8.31
CA SER A 262 19.19 -20.66 -9.50
C SER A 262 18.38 -21.83 -10.02
N LEU A 263 17.06 -21.69 -10.03
CA LEU A 263 16.14 -22.69 -10.52
C LEU A 263 15.68 -22.38 -11.96
N SER A 264 15.69 -23.40 -12.80
CA SER A 264 15.01 -23.38 -14.09
C SER A 264 13.60 -23.92 -13.91
N VAL A 265 12.62 -23.07 -14.17
CA VAL A 265 11.20 -23.41 -14.13
C VAL A 265 10.63 -23.12 -15.52
N GLU A 266 10.29 -24.17 -16.27
CA GLU A 266 9.96 -24.08 -17.70
C GLU A 266 8.86 -23.06 -18.00
N SER A 267 7.80 -23.04 -17.17
CA SER A 267 6.69 -22.11 -17.31
C SER A 267 7.07 -20.63 -17.09
N LEU A 268 8.16 -20.35 -16.40
CA LEU A 268 8.64 -19.00 -16.07
C LEU A 268 9.80 -18.53 -16.94
N ASN A 269 10.59 -19.45 -17.50
CA ASN A 269 11.79 -19.10 -18.23
C ASN A 269 11.47 -18.23 -19.47
N GLY A 270 12.21 -17.14 -19.62
CA GLY A 270 12.05 -16.19 -20.73
C GLY A 270 10.77 -15.35 -20.69
N LYS A 271 9.94 -15.41 -19.64
CA LYS A 271 8.73 -14.59 -19.53
C LYS A 271 9.04 -13.13 -19.24
N TYR A 272 8.24 -12.21 -19.81
CA TYR A 272 8.53 -10.77 -19.77
C TYR A 272 8.39 -10.13 -18.40
N THR A 273 7.37 -10.53 -17.65
CA THR A 273 7.12 -9.97 -16.32
C THR A 273 6.58 -11.06 -15.39
N ILE A 274 7.50 -11.60 -14.64
CA ILE A 274 7.21 -12.50 -13.54
C ILE A 274 7.14 -11.62 -12.30
N ASN A 275 5.97 -11.61 -11.65
CA ASN A 275 5.70 -10.63 -10.63
C ASN A 275 6.04 -11.14 -9.23
N ASP A 276 5.00 -11.52 -8.51
CA ASP A 276 5.02 -11.74 -7.09
C ASP A 276 5.28 -13.21 -6.75
N ILE A 277 5.77 -13.44 -5.55
CA ILE A 277 5.95 -14.77 -4.96
C ILE A 277 5.15 -14.81 -3.65
N LEU A 278 4.14 -15.65 -3.58
CA LEU A 278 3.47 -15.98 -2.34
C LEU A 278 4.07 -17.27 -1.77
N VAL A 279 4.68 -17.21 -0.60
CA VAL A 279 5.07 -18.40 0.17
C VAL A 279 3.92 -18.78 1.09
N THR A 280 3.38 -19.97 0.88
CA THR A 280 2.21 -20.46 1.62
C THR A 280 2.57 -21.07 2.99
N SER A 281 1.54 -21.35 3.77
CA SER A 281 1.66 -22.07 5.04
C SER A 281 2.26 -23.47 4.88
N ASN A 282 2.23 -24.06 3.69
CA ASN A 282 2.89 -25.32 3.34
C ASN A 282 4.29 -25.12 2.75
N ASN A 283 4.77 -23.87 2.69
CA ASN A 283 6.04 -23.50 2.07
C ASN A 283 6.12 -23.70 0.54
N ASP A 284 4.98 -23.86 -0.14
CA ASP A 284 4.93 -23.81 -1.60
C ASP A 284 5.04 -22.36 -2.07
N LYS A 285 5.69 -22.13 -3.21
CA LYS A 285 5.87 -20.81 -3.82
C LYS A 285 4.92 -20.66 -4.99
N TRP A 286 3.90 -19.83 -4.82
CA TRP A 286 2.97 -19.46 -5.87
C TRP A 286 3.50 -18.22 -6.58
N ILE A 287 3.60 -18.26 -7.91
CA ILE A 287 4.23 -17.24 -8.73
C ILE A 287 3.30 -16.86 -9.86
N ASN A 288 3.04 -15.57 -10.02
CA ASN A 288 2.19 -15.06 -11.08
C ASN A 288 3.01 -14.38 -12.20
N ILE A 289 2.46 -14.46 -13.40
CA ILE A 289 2.98 -13.75 -14.58
C ILE A 289 1.95 -12.68 -14.95
N SER A 290 2.32 -11.41 -14.83
CA SER A 290 1.43 -10.29 -15.14
C SER A 290 1.45 -9.87 -16.61
N ARG A 291 2.50 -10.23 -17.36
CA ARG A 291 2.60 -9.99 -18.80
C ARG A 291 3.01 -11.27 -19.53
N PRO A 292 2.04 -12.13 -19.86
CA PRO A 292 2.33 -13.34 -20.59
C PRO A 292 2.65 -13.06 -22.08
N THR A 293 3.46 -13.91 -22.66
CA THR A 293 3.72 -13.88 -24.12
C THR A 293 2.57 -14.43 -24.95
N SER A 294 1.75 -15.29 -24.35
CA SER A 294 0.61 -15.96 -25.01
C SER A 294 -0.62 -15.99 -24.10
N GLN A 295 -0.56 -16.75 -23.03
CA GLN A 295 -1.63 -16.91 -22.06
C GLN A 295 -1.10 -16.67 -20.64
N ALA A 296 -1.88 -15.97 -19.82
CA ALA A 296 -1.56 -15.80 -18.41
C ALA A 296 -1.48 -17.16 -17.71
N CYS A 297 -0.54 -17.32 -16.81
CA CYS A 297 -0.44 -18.51 -16.00
C CYS A 297 -0.03 -18.19 -14.56
N LEU A 298 -0.37 -19.13 -13.68
CA LEU A 298 0.18 -19.25 -12.34
C LEU A 298 1.11 -20.46 -12.32
N THR A 299 2.19 -20.34 -11.58
CA THR A 299 3.12 -21.45 -11.39
C THR A 299 3.27 -21.70 -9.90
N VAL A 300 3.17 -22.97 -9.49
CA VAL A 300 3.48 -23.39 -8.13
C VAL A 300 4.78 -24.17 -8.15
N VAL A 301 5.73 -23.74 -7.34
CA VAL A 301 7.01 -24.41 -7.12
C VAL A 301 6.97 -25.05 -5.73
N THR A 302 7.08 -26.37 -5.69
CA THR A 302 7.11 -27.11 -4.43
C THR A 302 8.54 -27.28 -3.94
N ASN A 303 8.69 -27.45 -2.64
CA ASN A 303 9.99 -27.71 -2.06
C ASN A 303 10.53 -29.10 -2.48
N SER A 304 11.82 -29.13 -2.74
CA SER A 304 12.61 -30.36 -2.78
C SER A 304 13.60 -30.35 -1.60
N ASN A 305 14.36 -31.44 -1.45
CA ASN A 305 15.44 -31.51 -0.47
C ASN A 305 16.67 -30.63 -0.86
N SER A 306 16.61 -29.94 -1.99
CA SER A 306 17.66 -29.08 -2.52
C SER A 306 17.08 -27.78 -3.04
N LEU A 307 17.79 -26.65 -2.84
CA LEU A 307 17.43 -25.37 -3.42
C LEU A 307 17.80 -25.25 -4.91
N ASP A 308 18.52 -26.24 -5.46
CA ASP A 308 18.91 -26.28 -6.86
C ASP A 308 17.94 -27.10 -7.72
N GLU A 309 16.96 -27.76 -7.10
CA GLU A 309 15.97 -28.62 -7.76
C GLU A 309 14.57 -28.31 -7.21
N ALA A 310 13.57 -28.29 -8.08
CA ALA A 310 12.17 -28.11 -7.67
C ALA A 310 11.22 -28.79 -8.66
N THR A 311 10.10 -29.25 -8.17
CA THR A 311 8.97 -29.63 -9.02
C THR A 311 8.06 -28.41 -9.18
N SER A 312 7.59 -28.18 -10.40
CA SER A 312 6.71 -27.06 -10.70
C SER A 312 5.46 -27.49 -11.44
N TYR A 313 4.37 -26.78 -11.20
CA TYR A 313 3.05 -27.02 -11.77
C TYR A 313 2.51 -25.71 -12.36
N GLU A 314 1.98 -25.75 -13.57
CA GLU A 314 1.46 -24.58 -14.30
C GLU A 314 -0.06 -24.63 -14.43
N PHE A 315 -0.73 -23.49 -14.21
CA PHE A 315 -2.17 -23.34 -14.38
C PHE A 315 -2.48 -22.19 -15.32
N LYS A 316 -3.37 -22.40 -16.26
CA LYS A 316 -3.77 -21.41 -17.26
C LYS A 316 -5.23 -21.02 -17.17
N ASN A 317 -6.08 -21.95 -16.76
CA ASN A 317 -7.53 -21.80 -16.74
C ASN A 317 -8.10 -22.30 -15.43
N PHE A 318 -9.22 -21.73 -15.04
CA PHE A 318 -10.02 -22.17 -13.92
C PHE A 318 -11.45 -22.48 -14.38
N ILE A 319 -12.12 -23.33 -13.64
CA ILE A 319 -13.56 -23.56 -13.77
C ILE A 319 -14.20 -23.07 -12.47
N ASP A 320 -15.14 -22.15 -12.55
CA ASP A 320 -15.81 -21.63 -11.37
C ASP A 320 -16.84 -22.62 -10.80
N THR A 321 -17.41 -22.30 -9.65
CA THR A 321 -18.43 -23.16 -8.99
C THR A 321 -19.73 -23.29 -9.78
N ASP A 322 -19.97 -22.45 -10.79
CA ASP A 322 -21.11 -22.54 -11.71
C ASP A 322 -20.79 -23.30 -12.99
N ASN A 323 -19.60 -23.92 -13.06
CA ASN A 323 -19.04 -24.58 -14.22
C ASN A 323 -18.77 -23.69 -15.43
N ASN A 324 -18.54 -22.39 -15.21
CA ASN A 324 -18.08 -21.48 -16.28
C ASN A 324 -16.55 -21.46 -16.34
N ASP A 325 -16.03 -21.32 -17.53
CA ASP A 325 -14.61 -21.08 -17.74
C ASP A 325 -14.22 -19.68 -17.23
N PHE A 326 -13.20 -19.63 -16.40
CA PHE A 326 -12.61 -18.40 -15.91
C PHE A 326 -11.15 -18.31 -16.36
N SER A 327 -10.93 -17.56 -17.43
CA SER A 327 -9.62 -17.39 -18.07
C SER A 327 -9.26 -15.91 -18.10
N PRO A 328 -8.56 -15.38 -17.07
CA PRO A 328 -8.11 -14.00 -17.06
C PRO A 328 -6.91 -13.82 -17.99
N ASN A 329 -6.68 -12.57 -18.41
CA ASN A 329 -5.52 -12.24 -19.23
C ASN A 329 -4.25 -12.00 -18.41
N ASN A 330 -4.40 -11.69 -17.12
CA ASN A 330 -3.29 -11.54 -16.17
C ASN A 330 -3.73 -11.83 -14.73
N TYR A 331 -2.78 -12.31 -13.98
CA TYR A 331 -2.84 -12.51 -12.54
C TYR A 331 -1.99 -11.42 -11.90
N THR A 332 -2.52 -10.70 -10.92
CA THR A 332 -1.93 -9.46 -10.41
C THR A 332 -1.36 -9.58 -9.02
N CYS A 333 -2.01 -10.33 -8.14
CA CYS A 333 -1.61 -10.53 -6.75
C CYS A 333 -2.16 -11.83 -6.18
N MET A 334 -1.61 -12.27 -5.06
CA MET A 334 -2.04 -13.48 -4.36
C MET A 334 -1.96 -13.28 -2.85
N ALA A 335 -2.83 -13.99 -2.11
CA ALA A 335 -2.79 -14.04 -0.65
C ALA A 335 -3.33 -15.40 -0.15
N GLU A 336 -2.76 -15.90 0.93
CA GLU A 336 -3.32 -17.05 1.66
C GLU A 336 -4.17 -16.53 2.83
N ASP A 337 -5.39 -17.05 2.98
CA ASP A 337 -6.24 -16.70 4.12
C ASP A 337 -6.07 -17.69 5.28
N LYS A 338 -6.68 -17.40 6.43
CA LYS A 338 -6.54 -18.24 7.64
C LYS A 338 -7.13 -19.64 7.49
N ASN A 339 -7.98 -19.88 6.49
CA ASN A 339 -8.49 -21.19 6.16
C ASN A 339 -7.54 -21.98 5.23
N GLY A 340 -6.42 -21.37 4.82
CA GLY A 340 -5.49 -21.90 3.85
C GLY A 340 -6.00 -21.81 2.40
N TYR A 341 -7.00 -20.95 2.14
CA TYR A 341 -7.46 -20.70 0.79
C TYR A 341 -6.52 -19.70 0.09
N ILE A 342 -6.23 -19.95 -1.17
CA ILE A 342 -5.39 -19.03 -1.96
C ILE A 342 -6.29 -18.10 -2.75
N TRP A 343 -6.24 -16.84 -2.39
CA TRP A 343 -6.87 -15.72 -3.08
C TRP A 343 -6.00 -15.23 -4.21
N ILE A 344 -6.60 -14.98 -5.37
CA ILE A 344 -5.90 -14.57 -6.59
C ILE A 344 -6.63 -13.37 -7.18
N GLY A 345 -5.91 -12.25 -7.27
CA GLY A 345 -6.37 -11.07 -7.99
C GLY A 345 -6.11 -11.20 -9.49
N THR A 346 -7.05 -10.74 -10.29
CA THR A 346 -6.97 -10.79 -11.75
C THR A 346 -7.50 -9.50 -12.39
N ASN A 347 -7.39 -9.38 -13.70
CA ASN A 347 -8.05 -8.30 -14.45
C ASN A 347 -9.57 -8.49 -14.64
N LYS A 348 -10.12 -9.60 -14.13
CA LYS A 348 -11.56 -9.94 -14.19
C LYS A 348 -12.18 -10.13 -12.80
N GLY A 349 -11.59 -9.53 -11.77
CA GLY A 349 -12.01 -9.69 -10.38
C GLY A 349 -11.12 -10.65 -9.59
N ALA A 350 -11.56 -10.98 -8.38
CA ALA A 350 -10.87 -11.91 -7.48
C ALA A 350 -11.53 -13.29 -7.51
N ILE A 351 -10.68 -14.31 -7.44
CA ILE A 351 -11.08 -15.71 -7.22
C ILE A 351 -10.34 -16.28 -6.01
N TYR A 352 -10.83 -17.37 -5.46
CA TYR A 352 -10.09 -18.12 -4.46
C TYR A 352 -10.21 -19.63 -4.65
N LEU A 353 -9.18 -20.34 -4.19
CA LEU A 353 -9.05 -21.78 -4.27
C LEU A 353 -9.24 -22.38 -2.88
N THR A 354 -10.29 -23.17 -2.69
CA THR A 354 -10.59 -23.79 -1.39
C THR A 354 -9.74 -25.04 -1.11
N ASN A 355 -9.15 -25.62 -2.13
CA ASN A 355 -8.24 -26.76 -2.01
C ASN A 355 -6.97 -26.56 -2.85
N PRO A 356 -6.04 -25.69 -2.41
CA PRO A 356 -4.82 -25.39 -3.16
C PRO A 356 -3.88 -26.58 -3.32
N LYS A 357 -4.01 -27.63 -2.48
CA LYS A 357 -3.19 -28.85 -2.62
C LYS A 357 -3.40 -29.58 -3.95
N LEU A 358 -4.56 -29.41 -4.58
CA LEU A 358 -4.80 -29.95 -5.93
C LEU A 358 -3.87 -29.35 -6.98
N ALA A 359 -3.32 -28.16 -6.69
CA ALA A 359 -2.36 -27.49 -7.56
C ALA A 359 -1.08 -28.28 -7.79
N THR A 360 -0.71 -29.16 -6.88
CA THR A 360 0.53 -29.94 -6.93
C THR A 360 0.29 -31.40 -7.34
N THR A 361 -0.82 -31.68 -8.03
CA THR A 361 -1.15 -32.99 -8.57
C THR A 361 -0.97 -33.03 -10.10
N GLU A 362 -0.62 -34.18 -10.66
CA GLU A 362 -0.24 -34.32 -12.09
C GLU A 362 -1.38 -34.04 -13.10
N ASN A 363 -2.66 -34.00 -12.68
CA ASN A 363 -3.82 -33.88 -13.57
C ASN A 363 -4.59 -32.55 -13.43
N ASN A 364 -3.92 -31.45 -13.27
CA ASN A 364 -4.51 -30.17 -12.85
C ASN A 364 -4.72 -29.13 -13.97
N GLN A 365 -4.88 -29.52 -15.20
CA GLN A 365 -5.02 -28.60 -16.35
C GLN A 365 -6.20 -27.62 -16.24
N SER A 366 -7.18 -27.88 -15.37
CA SER A 366 -8.30 -27.00 -15.06
C SER A 366 -8.61 -27.05 -13.59
N MET A 367 -8.06 -26.11 -12.82
CA MET A 367 -8.38 -25.99 -11.40
C MET A 367 -9.77 -25.40 -11.17
N ARG A 368 -10.45 -25.88 -10.14
CA ARG A 368 -11.69 -25.24 -9.69
C ARG A 368 -11.38 -24.05 -8.81
N CYS A 369 -12.09 -22.95 -9.10
CA CYS A 369 -12.04 -21.73 -8.29
C CYS A 369 -13.44 -21.34 -7.80
N THR A 370 -13.49 -20.50 -6.81
CA THR A 370 -14.71 -19.83 -6.36
C THR A 370 -14.62 -18.35 -6.69
N ARG A 371 -15.67 -17.83 -7.32
CA ARG A 371 -15.92 -16.39 -7.47
C ARG A 371 -16.87 -15.96 -6.36
N VAL A 372 -16.55 -14.89 -5.66
CA VAL A 372 -17.44 -14.38 -4.61
C VAL A 372 -18.75 -13.90 -5.23
N LYS A 373 -19.87 -14.41 -4.72
CA LYS A 373 -21.22 -13.97 -5.08
C LYS A 373 -21.83 -13.22 -3.91
N LEU A 374 -22.31 -12.03 -4.18
CA LEU A 374 -23.08 -11.23 -3.24
C LEU A 374 -24.50 -11.05 -3.75
N ILE A 375 -25.41 -10.66 -2.86
CA ILE A 375 -26.81 -10.39 -3.17
C ILE A 375 -27.01 -8.88 -3.05
N ASN A 376 -27.55 -8.25 -4.08
CA ASN A 376 -27.87 -6.81 -4.07
C ASN A 376 -29.15 -6.54 -3.24
N GLU A 377 -29.50 -5.28 -3.09
CA GLU A 377 -30.71 -4.84 -2.33
C GLU A 377 -32.02 -5.38 -2.93
N GLU A 378 -32.02 -5.75 -4.20
CA GLU A 378 -33.17 -6.33 -4.91
C GLU A 378 -33.24 -7.86 -4.77
N GLY A 379 -32.30 -8.48 -4.06
CA GLY A 379 -32.21 -9.92 -3.89
C GLY A 379 -31.56 -10.66 -5.06
N ILE A 380 -30.92 -9.95 -6.00
CA ILE A 380 -30.30 -10.53 -7.20
C ILE A 380 -28.83 -10.87 -6.90
N PRO A 381 -28.38 -12.11 -7.15
CA PRO A 381 -26.99 -12.47 -7.01
C PRO A 381 -26.13 -11.87 -8.12
N TYR A 382 -24.95 -11.39 -7.76
CA TYR A 382 -23.95 -10.88 -8.70
C TYR A 382 -22.54 -11.30 -8.28
N TYR A 383 -21.63 -11.38 -9.24
CA TYR A 383 -20.22 -11.63 -8.94
C TYR A 383 -19.55 -10.35 -8.43
N PHE A 384 -18.97 -10.43 -7.25
CA PHE A 384 -18.28 -9.32 -6.63
C PHE A 384 -17.04 -8.90 -7.43
N LEU A 385 -16.93 -7.62 -7.72
CA LEU A 385 -15.86 -7.00 -8.51
C LEU A 385 -15.65 -7.64 -9.90
N ASP A 386 -16.73 -8.13 -10.53
CA ASP A 386 -16.66 -8.66 -11.89
C ASP A 386 -16.09 -7.61 -12.86
N ASN A 387 -15.16 -8.04 -13.72
CA ASN A 387 -14.44 -7.18 -14.67
C ASN A 387 -13.68 -5.99 -14.04
N THR A 388 -13.36 -6.06 -12.76
CA THR A 388 -12.54 -5.07 -12.05
C THR A 388 -11.12 -5.59 -11.90
N ILE A 389 -10.13 -4.73 -12.20
CA ILE A 389 -8.72 -5.10 -12.02
C ILE A 389 -8.39 -5.03 -10.52
N ILE A 390 -8.01 -6.17 -9.96
CA ILE A 390 -7.54 -6.26 -8.59
C ILE A 390 -6.03 -6.00 -8.57
N THR A 391 -5.56 -5.13 -7.70
CA THR A 391 -4.14 -4.77 -7.61
C THR A 391 -3.44 -5.40 -6.42
N THR A 392 -4.16 -5.59 -5.32
CA THR A 392 -3.61 -6.16 -4.09
C THR A 392 -4.72 -6.84 -3.28
N ILE A 393 -4.35 -7.90 -2.56
CA ILE A 393 -5.21 -8.59 -1.59
C ILE A 393 -4.39 -8.82 -0.33
N LYS A 394 -4.93 -8.41 0.83
CA LYS A 394 -4.37 -8.71 2.15
C LYS A 394 -5.44 -9.29 3.06
N VAL A 395 -5.04 -10.18 3.94
CA VAL A 395 -5.93 -10.84 4.90
C VAL A 395 -5.60 -10.33 6.29
N ASP A 396 -6.60 -9.81 7.00
CA ASP A 396 -6.40 -9.35 8.37
C ASP A 396 -6.55 -10.47 9.41
N ASN A 397 -6.28 -10.14 10.67
CA ASN A 397 -6.37 -11.11 11.75
C ASN A 397 -7.80 -11.59 12.06
N GLY A 398 -8.83 -10.92 11.56
CA GLY A 398 -10.21 -11.37 11.55
C GLY A 398 -10.58 -12.19 10.31
N ASN A 399 -9.60 -12.64 9.53
CA ASN A 399 -9.79 -13.34 8.25
C ASN A 399 -10.63 -12.56 7.22
N ARG A 400 -10.71 -11.21 7.34
CA ARG A 400 -11.37 -10.35 6.35
C ARG A 400 -10.39 -10.10 5.21
N LYS A 401 -10.91 -9.97 3.99
CA LYS A 401 -10.09 -9.77 2.78
C LYS A 401 -10.15 -8.29 2.38
N TRP A 402 -9.02 -7.62 2.49
CA TRP A 402 -8.80 -6.25 2.05
C TRP A 402 -8.35 -6.28 0.60
N ILE A 403 -9.16 -5.74 -0.30
CA ILE A 403 -8.98 -5.85 -1.75
C ILE A 403 -8.84 -4.45 -2.34
N GLY A 404 -7.65 -4.16 -2.87
CA GLY A 404 -7.37 -2.93 -3.62
C GLY A 404 -7.61 -3.12 -5.10
N THR A 405 -8.03 -2.05 -5.77
CA THR A 405 -8.40 -2.05 -7.19
C THR A 405 -7.67 -0.97 -7.99
N ASP A 406 -7.65 -1.13 -9.31
CA ASP A 406 -7.14 -0.10 -10.23
C ASP A 406 -8.26 0.86 -10.64
N GLY A 407 -8.74 1.69 -9.69
CA GLY A 407 -9.70 2.76 -9.95
C GLY A 407 -11.08 2.67 -9.29
N SER A 408 -11.30 1.69 -8.38
CA SER A 408 -12.55 1.57 -7.61
C SER A 408 -12.33 1.64 -6.09
N GLY A 409 -11.11 1.98 -5.65
CA GLY A 409 -10.75 2.08 -4.24
C GLY A 409 -10.50 0.73 -3.58
N VAL A 410 -10.87 0.63 -2.30
CA VAL A 410 -10.65 -0.53 -1.44
C VAL A 410 -11.97 -1.13 -0.98
N TYR A 411 -12.06 -2.44 -1.00
CA TYR A 411 -13.18 -3.22 -0.47
C TYR A 411 -12.69 -4.16 0.63
N VAL A 412 -13.51 -4.36 1.64
CA VAL A 412 -13.25 -5.31 2.72
C VAL A 412 -14.39 -6.31 2.78
N LEU A 413 -14.09 -7.57 2.49
CA LEU A 413 -15.06 -8.66 2.63
C LEU A 413 -15.02 -9.24 4.05
N SER A 414 -16.17 -9.70 4.52
CA SER A 414 -16.32 -10.46 5.76
C SER A 414 -15.46 -11.74 5.79
N GLU A 415 -15.30 -12.33 6.97
CA GLU A 415 -14.58 -13.60 7.18
C GLU A 415 -15.11 -14.71 6.26
N ASP A 416 -16.44 -14.82 6.15
CA ASP A 416 -17.16 -15.82 5.34
C ASP A 416 -17.38 -15.43 3.88
N ASN A 417 -16.92 -14.26 3.45
CA ASN A 417 -17.04 -13.71 2.11
C ASN A 417 -18.49 -13.44 1.63
N GLN A 418 -19.44 -13.25 2.57
CA GLN A 418 -20.85 -13.07 2.24
C GLN A 418 -21.28 -11.59 2.16
N GLU A 419 -20.49 -10.67 2.70
CA GLU A 419 -20.83 -9.25 2.73
C GLU A 419 -19.61 -8.34 2.56
N ILE A 420 -19.85 -7.11 2.09
CA ILE A 420 -18.88 -6.03 2.08
C ILE A 420 -18.96 -5.30 3.43
N VAL A 421 -17.97 -5.50 4.28
CA VAL A 421 -17.90 -4.86 5.60
C VAL A 421 -17.55 -3.37 5.48
N HIS A 422 -16.61 -3.04 4.57
CA HIS A 422 -16.21 -1.67 4.29
C HIS A 422 -15.93 -1.49 2.80
N GLN A 423 -16.20 -0.28 2.32
CA GLN A 423 -15.79 0.21 1.01
C GLN A 423 -15.26 1.62 1.17
N PHE A 424 -14.03 1.86 0.68
CA PHE A 424 -13.37 3.16 0.72
C PHE A 424 -13.05 3.63 -0.69
N ASN A 425 -13.45 4.84 -1.01
CA ASN A 425 -13.10 5.54 -2.24
C ASN A 425 -12.97 7.05 -1.97
N THR A 426 -12.53 7.80 -2.95
CA THR A 426 -12.31 9.25 -2.84
C THR A 426 -13.58 10.06 -2.58
N SER A 427 -14.77 9.48 -2.81
CA SER A 427 -16.06 10.16 -2.58
C SER A 427 -16.60 9.96 -1.16
N ASN A 428 -16.20 8.89 -0.46
CA ASN A 428 -16.74 8.52 0.85
C ASN A 428 -15.71 8.47 1.99
N SER A 429 -14.44 8.72 1.68
CA SER A 429 -13.35 8.58 2.65
C SER A 429 -12.21 9.56 2.33
N PRO A 430 -11.23 9.76 3.25
CA PRO A 430 -10.01 10.53 3.00
C PRO A 430 -9.02 9.88 2.02
N LEU A 431 -9.41 8.82 1.32
CA LEU A 431 -8.56 8.16 0.34
C LEU A 431 -8.12 9.15 -0.74
N LEU A 432 -6.81 9.19 -1.04
CA LEU A 432 -6.24 10.18 -1.95
C LEU A 432 -6.45 9.84 -3.43
N SER A 433 -6.66 8.56 -3.73
CA SER A 433 -6.90 8.04 -5.08
C SER A 433 -7.66 6.73 -5.01
N ASP A 434 -8.48 6.45 -6.02
CA ASP A 434 -9.16 5.16 -6.17
C ASP A 434 -8.26 4.11 -6.84
N LYS A 435 -7.08 4.53 -7.33
CA LYS A 435 -6.04 3.65 -7.84
C LYS A 435 -5.13 3.20 -6.71
N ILE A 436 -5.35 1.98 -6.25
CA ILE A 436 -4.60 1.40 -5.14
C ILE A 436 -3.42 0.58 -5.69
N TYR A 437 -2.24 0.75 -5.11
CA TYR A 437 -1.06 -0.05 -5.44
C TYR A 437 -0.85 -1.18 -4.45
N SER A 438 -0.87 -0.87 -3.16
CA SER A 438 -0.67 -1.87 -2.12
C SER A 438 -1.50 -1.57 -0.87
N ILE A 439 -1.74 -2.61 -0.11
CA ILE A 439 -2.35 -2.56 1.23
C ILE A 439 -1.42 -3.36 2.14
N GLU A 440 -1.15 -2.84 3.33
CA GLU A 440 -0.40 -3.55 4.34
C GLU A 440 -1.06 -3.38 5.71
N ILE A 441 -0.99 -4.42 6.53
CA ILE A 441 -1.67 -4.47 7.82
C ILE A 441 -0.62 -4.68 8.91
N ASN A 442 -0.55 -3.75 9.86
CA ASN A 442 0.19 -4.00 11.08
C ASN A 442 -0.63 -4.94 11.97
N GLU A 443 -0.22 -6.17 12.07
CA GLU A 443 -0.93 -7.21 12.81
C GLU A 443 -1.06 -6.88 14.31
N ASN A 444 -0.08 -6.17 14.90
CA ASN A 444 -0.08 -5.85 16.33
C ASN A 444 -1.07 -4.73 16.66
N THR A 445 -1.13 -3.69 15.83
CA THR A 445 -1.98 -2.51 16.06
C THR A 445 -3.33 -2.60 15.37
N GLY A 446 -3.47 -3.45 14.36
CA GLY A 446 -4.63 -3.52 13.48
C GLY A 446 -4.71 -2.35 12.50
N GLU A 447 -3.69 -1.49 12.43
CA GLU A 447 -3.67 -0.38 11.50
C GLU A 447 -3.39 -0.85 10.08
N VAL A 448 -4.22 -0.41 9.14
CA VAL A 448 -4.15 -0.76 7.73
C VAL A 448 -3.61 0.44 6.95
N PHE A 449 -2.51 0.23 6.26
CA PHE A 449 -1.87 1.23 5.40
C PHE A 449 -2.27 0.98 3.95
N ILE A 450 -2.75 2.02 3.28
CA ILE A 450 -3.26 1.95 1.91
C ILE A 450 -2.42 2.89 1.05
N GLY A 451 -1.65 2.30 0.16
CA GLY A 451 -0.78 2.98 -0.79
C GLY A 451 -1.45 3.22 -2.14
N SER A 452 -1.30 4.43 -2.66
CA SER A 452 -1.85 4.84 -3.95
C SER A 452 -0.82 5.60 -4.79
N ASP A 453 -1.18 5.95 -6.00
CA ASP A 453 -0.37 6.82 -6.88
C ASP A 453 -0.26 8.26 -6.37
N LYS A 454 -1.12 8.66 -5.42
CA LYS A 454 -1.17 10.02 -4.85
C LYS A 454 -0.72 10.12 -3.40
N GLY A 455 -0.42 9.00 -2.77
CA GLY A 455 0.08 8.99 -1.41
C GLY A 455 -0.38 7.80 -0.58
N LEU A 456 -0.10 7.91 0.70
CA LEU A 456 -0.40 6.94 1.74
C LEU A 456 -1.50 7.48 2.65
N VAL A 457 -2.44 6.61 2.99
CA VAL A 457 -3.38 6.84 4.10
C VAL A 457 -3.36 5.63 5.02
N SER A 458 -3.73 5.82 6.28
CA SER A 458 -3.95 4.71 7.19
C SER A 458 -5.39 4.70 7.72
N TYR A 459 -5.85 3.51 8.06
CA TYR A 459 -7.14 3.26 8.67
C TYR A 459 -6.95 2.44 9.94
N LYS A 460 -7.52 2.88 11.05
CA LYS A 460 -7.51 2.13 12.31
C LYS A 460 -8.47 0.95 12.21
N GLY A 461 -7.91 -0.20 11.89
CA GLY A 461 -8.66 -1.45 11.78
C GLY A 461 -9.07 -2.03 13.13
N GLU A 462 -9.97 -2.99 13.07
CA GLU A 462 -10.58 -3.65 14.25
C GLU A 462 -10.00 -5.04 14.52
N ALA A 463 -9.04 -5.51 13.70
CA ALA A 463 -8.46 -6.84 13.77
C ALA A 463 -6.97 -6.76 14.12
N THR A 464 -6.60 -7.31 15.27
CA THR A 464 -5.20 -7.40 15.73
C THR A 464 -4.79 -8.84 15.93
N LYS A 465 -3.51 -9.11 16.05
CA LYS A 465 -3.01 -10.46 16.37
C LYS A 465 -3.60 -10.95 17.69
N GLY A 466 -4.11 -12.18 17.71
CA GLY A 466 -4.58 -12.84 18.91
C GLY A 466 -3.47 -13.05 19.92
N LYS A 467 -3.82 -13.03 21.21
CA LYS A 467 -2.94 -13.38 22.32
C LYS A 467 -3.01 -14.87 22.63
N ASP A 468 -2.03 -15.35 23.39
CA ASP A 468 -1.99 -16.78 23.80
C ASP A 468 -2.92 -17.06 24.98
N ASP A 469 -3.28 -16.03 25.76
CA ASP A 469 -4.19 -16.10 26.89
C ASP A 469 -4.98 -14.80 27.10
N TYR A 470 -5.81 -14.74 28.15
CA TYR A 470 -6.64 -13.57 28.49
C TYR A 470 -6.06 -12.71 29.64
N SER A 471 -4.78 -12.81 29.95
CA SER A 471 -4.16 -12.11 31.09
C SER A 471 -4.22 -10.59 30.96
N ASP A 472 -4.15 -10.06 29.74
CA ASP A 472 -4.04 -8.64 29.44
C ASP A 472 -5.29 -8.06 28.77
N VAL A 473 -6.48 -8.62 29.03
CA VAL A 473 -7.72 -8.14 28.41
C VAL A 473 -8.21 -6.87 29.10
N TYR A 474 -8.39 -5.82 28.32
CA TYR A 474 -9.02 -4.59 28.77
C TYR A 474 -9.93 -3.99 27.70
N ALA A 475 -10.77 -3.01 28.09
CA ALA A 475 -11.66 -2.31 27.20
C ALA A 475 -11.41 -0.80 27.22
N TYR A 476 -11.54 -0.14 26.08
CA TYR A 476 -11.42 1.31 25.98
C TYR A 476 -12.41 1.89 24.95
N PRO A 477 -12.95 3.14 25.20
CA PRO A 477 -12.82 3.88 26.44
C PRO A 477 -13.54 3.20 27.59
N ASN A 478 -12.98 3.29 28.79
CA ASN A 478 -13.60 2.78 30.00
C ASN A 478 -13.27 3.74 31.17
N PRO A 479 -14.26 4.49 31.70
CA PRO A 479 -15.69 4.40 31.43
C PRO A 479 -16.10 4.98 30.06
N VAL A 480 -17.19 4.45 29.51
CA VAL A 480 -17.89 5.03 28.34
C VAL A 480 -18.71 6.21 28.82
N ARG A 481 -18.35 7.43 28.43
CA ARG A 481 -19.00 8.67 28.86
C ARG A 481 -20.25 8.98 28.02
N PRO A 482 -21.17 9.86 28.51
CA PRO A 482 -22.44 10.17 27.82
C PRO A 482 -22.27 10.70 26.40
N GLU A 483 -21.24 11.51 26.17
CA GLU A 483 -20.92 12.11 24.87
C GLU A 483 -20.32 11.13 23.85
N TYR A 484 -19.77 10.01 24.32
CA TYR A 484 -19.14 9.01 23.45
C TYR A 484 -20.20 8.18 22.71
N ARG A 485 -20.17 8.22 21.38
CA ARG A 485 -21.13 7.55 20.48
C ARG A 485 -20.53 6.46 19.63
N ASP A 486 -19.22 6.33 19.68
CA ASP A 486 -18.48 5.36 18.90
C ASP A 486 -18.42 3.99 19.61
N LYS A 487 -17.67 3.08 19.06
CA LYS A 487 -17.51 1.69 19.50
C LYS A 487 -16.51 1.57 20.64
N VAL A 488 -16.80 0.72 21.60
CA VAL A 488 -15.85 0.27 22.64
C VAL A 488 -15.05 -0.88 22.07
N THR A 489 -13.74 -0.79 22.18
CA THR A 489 -12.82 -1.86 21.79
C THR A 489 -12.44 -2.68 23.01
N ILE A 490 -12.56 -3.99 22.92
CA ILE A 490 -12.08 -4.97 23.88
C ILE A 490 -10.84 -5.59 23.23
N THR A 491 -9.68 -5.46 23.85
CA THR A 491 -8.39 -5.92 23.29
C THR A 491 -7.68 -6.88 24.23
N GLY A 492 -6.65 -7.58 23.73
CA GLY A 492 -5.94 -8.62 24.48
C GLY A 492 -6.62 -9.99 24.45
N LEU A 493 -7.53 -10.19 23.51
CA LEU A 493 -8.25 -11.46 23.35
C LEU A 493 -7.40 -12.51 22.63
N MET A 494 -7.73 -13.76 22.85
CA MET A 494 -7.28 -14.87 22.00
C MET A 494 -8.01 -14.85 20.65
N ASP A 495 -7.40 -15.41 19.63
CA ASP A 495 -8.05 -15.55 18.32
C ASP A 495 -9.31 -16.45 18.42
N ASN A 496 -10.30 -16.16 17.57
CA ASN A 496 -11.55 -16.91 17.51
C ASN A 496 -12.36 -16.97 18.83
N SER A 497 -12.15 -16.01 19.74
CA SER A 497 -12.88 -15.96 21.00
C SER A 497 -14.35 -15.57 20.81
N ILE A 498 -15.26 -16.31 21.44
CA ILE A 498 -16.65 -15.88 21.62
C ILE A 498 -16.68 -14.90 22.79
N VAL A 499 -17.11 -13.67 22.54
CA VAL A 499 -17.16 -12.59 23.53
C VAL A 499 -18.62 -12.31 23.88
N LYS A 500 -18.98 -12.50 25.15
CA LYS A 500 -20.29 -12.19 25.69
C LYS A 500 -20.20 -11.00 26.64
N ILE A 501 -21.12 -10.06 26.48
CA ILE A 501 -21.28 -8.93 27.37
C ILE A 501 -22.57 -9.12 28.13
N THR A 502 -22.48 -9.15 29.46
CA THR A 502 -23.63 -9.37 30.35
C THR A 502 -23.81 -8.22 31.33
N ASP A 503 -24.98 -8.09 31.92
CA ASP A 503 -25.18 -7.30 33.12
C ASP A 503 -24.58 -7.99 34.35
N LEU A 504 -24.62 -7.36 35.51
CA LEU A 504 -24.09 -7.93 36.77
C LEU A 504 -24.85 -9.19 37.26
N ASN A 505 -26.07 -9.42 36.74
CA ASN A 505 -26.86 -10.61 37.06
C ASN A 505 -26.57 -11.77 36.10
N GLY A 506 -25.68 -11.58 35.12
CA GLY A 506 -25.35 -12.59 34.12
C GLY A 506 -26.29 -12.63 32.92
N ASN A 507 -27.25 -11.70 32.79
CA ASN A 507 -28.13 -11.65 31.62
C ASN A 507 -27.34 -11.19 30.40
N LEU A 508 -27.47 -11.93 29.28
CA LEU A 508 -26.80 -11.59 28.03
C LEU A 508 -27.31 -10.28 27.46
N VAL A 509 -26.39 -9.34 27.22
CA VAL A 509 -26.66 -8.05 26.62
C VAL A 509 -26.25 -8.03 25.15
N TYR A 510 -25.07 -8.56 24.83
CA TYR A 510 -24.52 -8.62 23.48
C TYR A 510 -23.55 -9.78 23.35
N GLN A 511 -23.42 -10.32 22.15
CA GLN A 511 -22.46 -11.36 21.82
C GLN A 511 -21.82 -11.08 20.48
N THR A 512 -20.53 -11.31 20.38
CA THR A 512 -19.75 -11.18 19.15
C THR A 512 -18.59 -12.20 19.16
N LYS A 513 -17.86 -12.27 18.05
CA LYS A 513 -16.62 -13.03 17.92
C LYS A 513 -15.44 -12.05 17.85
N SER A 514 -14.29 -12.42 18.39
CA SER A 514 -13.08 -11.62 18.24
C SER A 514 -12.60 -11.62 16.79
N LEU A 515 -12.08 -10.48 16.35
CA LEU A 515 -11.33 -10.30 15.10
C LEU A 515 -9.83 -10.37 15.45
N GLY A 516 -9.30 -11.60 15.51
CA GLY A 516 -8.02 -11.85 16.14
C GLY A 516 -8.05 -11.49 17.63
N GLY A 517 -7.19 -10.56 18.05
CA GLY A 517 -7.05 -10.12 19.46
C GLY A 517 -8.04 -9.05 19.93
N GLN A 518 -9.03 -8.66 19.10
CA GLN A 518 -9.98 -7.58 19.44
C GLN A 518 -11.43 -7.98 19.20
N ALA A 519 -12.33 -7.38 19.98
CA ALA A 519 -13.77 -7.39 19.74
C ALA A 519 -14.36 -5.99 19.92
N ILE A 520 -15.43 -5.72 19.22
CA ILE A 520 -16.03 -4.39 19.17
C ILE A 520 -17.45 -4.44 19.72
N TRP A 521 -17.81 -3.45 20.57
CA TRP A 521 -19.15 -3.27 21.11
C TRP A 521 -19.61 -1.82 20.99
N ASN A 522 -20.76 -1.61 20.38
CA ASN A 522 -21.35 -0.29 20.19
C ASN A 522 -22.23 0.19 21.37
N CYS A 523 -22.11 -0.42 22.53
CA CYS A 523 -22.93 -0.17 23.72
C CYS A 523 -24.42 -0.37 23.47
N ARG A 524 -24.81 -1.30 22.60
CA ARG A 524 -26.19 -1.68 22.33
C ARG A 524 -26.42 -3.14 22.69
N ASN A 525 -27.65 -3.45 23.06
CA ASN A 525 -28.07 -4.82 23.28
C ASN A 525 -28.40 -5.52 21.95
N THR A 526 -28.74 -6.81 22.01
CA THR A 526 -29.12 -7.64 20.86
C THR A 526 -30.33 -7.10 20.07
N LYS A 527 -31.12 -6.19 20.64
CA LYS A 527 -32.23 -5.50 19.97
C LYS A 527 -31.82 -4.15 19.37
N GLY A 528 -30.53 -3.79 19.37
CA GLY A 528 -30.04 -2.52 18.87
C GLY A 528 -30.28 -1.30 19.77
N VAL A 529 -30.82 -1.50 20.99
CA VAL A 529 -31.11 -0.42 21.93
C VAL A 529 -29.87 -0.13 22.78
N ARG A 530 -29.51 1.18 22.94
CA ARG A 530 -28.38 1.59 23.79
C ARG A 530 -28.62 1.18 25.24
N VAL A 531 -27.63 0.56 25.84
CA VAL A 531 -27.72 0.05 27.22
C VAL A 531 -27.78 1.17 28.26
N ALA A 532 -28.30 0.88 29.45
CA ALA A 532 -28.38 1.81 30.56
C ALA A 532 -27.03 2.09 31.20
N SER A 533 -26.94 3.11 32.07
CA SER A 533 -25.77 3.29 32.93
C SER A 533 -25.59 2.07 33.82
N GLY A 534 -24.37 1.58 33.94
CA GLY A 534 -24.08 0.39 34.74
C GLY A 534 -22.69 -0.18 34.43
N VAL A 535 -22.36 -1.25 35.12
CA VAL A 535 -21.17 -2.05 34.86
C VAL A 535 -21.60 -3.31 34.12
N TYR A 536 -20.92 -3.59 33.03
CA TYR A 536 -21.12 -4.76 32.18
C TYR A 536 -19.91 -5.67 32.27
N LEU A 537 -20.15 -6.97 32.44
CA LEU A 537 -19.08 -7.97 32.47
C LEU A 537 -18.79 -8.43 31.05
N VAL A 538 -17.52 -8.56 30.73
CA VAL A 538 -17.05 -9.17 29.49
C VAL A 538 -16.57 -10.58 29.82
N LEU A 539 -17.23 -11.57 29.24
CA LEU A 539 -16.85 -12.97 29.32
C LEU A 539 -16.29 -13.38 27.97
N SER A 540 -15.24 -14.20 28.01
CA SER A 540 -14.64 -14.72 26.79
C SER A 540 -14.27 -16.17 26.93
N ALA A 541 -14.37 -16.93 25.82
CA ALA A 541 -13.93 -18.30 25.69
C ALA A 541 -13.57 -18.61 24.24
N THR A 542 -12.58 -19.47 24.04
CA THR A 542 -12.38 -20.24 22.80
C THR A 542 -13.04 -21.60 22.92
N GLU A 543 -13.11 -22.37 21.84
CA GLU A 543 -13.66 -23.75 21.88
C GLU A 543 -12.97 -24.62 22.92
N ASP A 544 -11.66 -24.42 23.13
CA ASP A 544 -10.82 -25.22 24.03
C ASP A 544 -10.70 -24.62 25.45
N SER A 545 -11.33 -23.44 25.71
CA SER A 545 -11.20 -22.73 26.98
C SER A 545 -12.55 -22.60 27.70
N LYS A 546 -12.49 -22.54 29.05
CA LYS A 546 -13.67 -22.24 29.84
C LYS A 546 -14.01 -20.75 29.78
N GLU A 547 -15.30 -20.45 29.67
CA GLU A 547 -15.81 -19.09 29.74
C GLU A 547 -15.47 -18.47 31.11
N SER A 548 -14.88 -17.29 31.08
CA SER A 548 -14.50 -16.53 32.27
C SER A 548 -14.72 -15.04 32.08
N VAL A 549 -14.88 -14.30 33.19
CA VAL A 549 -14.90 -12.85 33.15
C VAL A 549 -13.49 -12.35 32.93
N VAL A 550 -13.24 -11.75 31.78
CA VAL A 550 -11.90 -11.27 31.38
C VAL A 550 -11.70 -9.77 31.65
N THR A 551 -12.79 -8.96 31.63
CA THR A 551 -12.74 -7.53 31.95
C THR A 551 -14.14 -6.98 32.24
N LYS A 552 -14.25 -5.67 32.56
CA LYS A 552 -15.52 -4.96 32.86
C LYS A 552 -15.57 -3.65 32.10
N ILE A 553 -16.76 -3.23 31.70
CA ILE A 553 -17.01 -1.95 31.02
C ILE A 553 -18.01 -1.15 31.85
N ALA A 554 -17.63 0.06 32.25
CA ALA A 554 -18.55 1.00 32.89
C ALA A 554 -19.16 1.92 31.85
N VAL A 555 -20.48 1.98 31.77
CA VAL A 555 -21.23 2.87 30.87
C VAL A 555 -21.93 3.93 31.72
N ILE A 556 -21.76 5.20 31.34
CA ILE A 556 -22.38 6.37 31.97
C ILE A 556 -23.29 7.01 30.92
N LYS A 557 -24.52 7.37 31.34
CA LYS A 557 -25.51 8.10 30.50
C LYS A 557 -25.62 9.54 30.92
#